data_e7f384287bfce30283f2940887a1e164
#
_entry.id   e7f384287bfce30283f2940887a1e164
#
_cell.length_a   1.000
_cell.length_b   1.000
_cell.length_c   1.000
_cell.angle_alpha   90.00
_cell.angle_beta   90.00
_cell.angle_gamma   90.00
#
_symmetry.space_group_name_H-M   'P 1'
#
loop_
_entity.id
_entity.type
_entity.pdbx_description
1 polymer ?
#
loop_
_entity_poly.entity_id
_entity_poly.type
_entity_poly.pdbx_seq_one_letter_code
_entity_poly.pdbx_strand_id
1 'polypeptide(L)'
;MDRTAATEELKALIAAHAAEIAALKVENEKLAQRVVHLEEQLRLERLHRYAPRSEKLKERIFNEAEQAAAEGEETGDVEAAAIADMGLVDAEKPEPKKRGRQPLPEGLPRERVEHDLPEDQKACPCCRNRMHRMGETVSEQLHIGVKATVLQHVRFKYACRHCERTALHTPIVIAPMPPQPLPGSVATPSTLALVLASKYVDGTPLYRLEQALARANVSISRGALGNWVIRSVDLHLLRLYEALKQRLRSQPLVHGDETWVQVLKEDGRDAQAKSFMWAYRSSRDSEQPIVVFDYQPGRGQEHPQAFLGDYRGLLMSDGYDAWRTLDG
;
A
#
# COMPACT_ATOMS: atom_id res chain seq x y z
N MET A 1 -65.14 -38.12 -52.20
CA MET A 1 -63.96 -37.26 -51.89
C MET A 1 -63.39 -37.77 -50.61
N ASP A 2 -62.15 -38.21 -50.66
CA ASP A 2 -61.56 -39.18 -49.77
C ASP A 2 -61.22 -38.62 -48.37
N ARG A 3 -61.95 -39.08 -47.38
CA ARG A 3 -61.63 -38.78 -45.95
C ARG A 3 -60.26 -39.32 -45.55
N THR A 4 -59.75 -40.29 -46.27
CA THR A 4 -58.43 -40.92 -46.05
C THR A 4 -57.28 -40.01 -46.49
N ALA A 5 -57.42 -39.33 -47.62
CA ALA A 5 -56.41 -38.40 -48.12
C ALA A 5 -56.24 -37.18 -47.19
N ALA A 6 -57.33 -36.59 -46.69
CA ALA A 6 -57.29 -35.45 -45.74
C ALA A 6 -56.69 -35.83 -44.38
N THR A 7 -56.85 -37.09 -43.91
CA THR A 7 -56.26 -37.57 -42.68
C THR A 7 -54.73 -37.78 -42.82
N GLU A 8 -54.26 -38.21 -43.97
CA GLU A 8 -52.78 -38.34 -44.20
C GLU A 8 -52.09 -37.00 -44.37
N GLU A 9 -52.72 -36.02 -45.02
CA GLU A 9 -52.23 -34.66 -45.08
C GLU A 9 -52.13 -34.02 -43.69
N LEU A 10 -53.13 -34.24 -42.83
CA LEU A 10 -53.12 -33.72 -41.46
C LEU A 10 -52.03 -34.38 -40.62
N LYS A 11 -51.76 -35.66 -40.73
CA LYS A 11 -50.67 -36.38 -40.07
C LYS A 11 -49.33 -35.90 -40.56
N ALA A 12 -49.15 -35.63 -41.84
CA ALA A 12 -47.92 -35.08 -42.38
C ALA A 12 -47.63 -33.67 -41.83
N LEU A 13 -48.66 -32.83 -41.70
CA LEU A 13 -48.55 -31.48 -41.12
C LEU A 13 -48.21 -31.54 -39.64
N ILE A 14 -48.82 -32.42 -38.87
CA ILE A 14 -48.50 -32.64 -37.44
C ILE A 14 -47.06 -33.11 -37.28
N ALA A 15 -46.59 -34.01 -38.13
CA ALA A 15 -45.21 -34.48 -38.10
C ALA A 15 -44.20 -33.36 -38.43
N ALA A 16 -44.52 -32.51 -39.41
CA ALA A 16 -43.71 -31.36 -39.77
C ALA A 16 -43.60 -30.34 -38.60
N HIS A 17 -44.76 -30.01 -38.01
CA HIS A 17 -44.74 -29.12 -36.84
C HIS A 17 -44.05 -29.73 -35.61
N ALA A 18 -44.19 -31.04 -35.40
CA ALA A 18 -43.46 -31.71 -34.32
C ALA A 18 -41.94 -31.66 -34.52
N ALA A 19 -41.45 -31.78 -35.74
CA ALA A 19 -40.05 -31.64 -36.08
C ALA A 19 -39.57 -30.20 -35.89
N GLU A 20 -40.37 -29.21 -36.29
CA GLU A 20 -40.07 -27.80 -36.09
C GLU A 20 -40.01 -27.44 -34.59
N ILE A 21 -40.95 -27.91 -33.79
CA ILE A 21 -40.95 -27.73 -32.33
C ILE A 21 -39.70 -28.37 -31.70
N ALA A 22 -39.28 -29.54 -32.16
CA ALA A 22 -38.08 -30.20 -31.67
C ALA A 22 -36.83 -29.39 -32.03
N ALA A 23 -36.73 -28.85 -33.23
CA ALA A 23 -35.63 -27.98 -33.66
C ALA A 23 -35.56 -26.68 -32.83
N LEU A 24 -36.71 -26.04 -32.63
CA LEU A 24 -36.82 -24.82 -31.81
C LEU A 24 -36.47 -25.08 -30.33
N LYS A 25 -36.79 -26.23 -29.77
CA LYS A 25 -36.40 -26.63 -28.43
C LYS A 25 -34.88 -26.74 -28.31
N VAL A 26 -34.20 -27.38 -29.24
CA VAL A 26 -32.74 -27.50 -29.27
C VAL A 26 -32.06 -26.11 -29.40
N GLU A 27 -32.64 -25.24 -30.22
CA GLU A 27 -32.12 -23.88 -30.38
C GLU A 27 -32.31 -23.05 -29.09
N ASN A 28 -33.47 -23.16 -28.46
CA ASN A 28 -33.71 -22.52 -27.16
C ASN A 28 -32.77 -23.01 -26.05
N GLU A 29 -32.47 -24.32 -26.01
CA GLU A 29 -31.45 -24.83 -25.06
C GLU A 29 -30.07 -24.26 -25.31
N LYS A 30 -29.66 -24.17 -26.60
CA LYS A 30 -28.37 -23.53 -26.95
C LYS A 30 -28.32 -22.04 -26.57
N LEU A 31 -29.42 -21.32 -26.80
CA LEU A 31 -29.54 -19.92 -26.44
C LEU A 31 -29.51 -19.74 -24.91
N ALA A 32 -30.21 -20.60 -24.17
CA ALA A 32 -30.19 -20.59 -22.71
C ALA A 32 -28.78 -20.83 -22.15
N GLN A 33 -28.03 -21.79 -22.68
CA GLN A 33 -26.64 -22.03 -22.32
C GLN A 33 -25.76 -20.83 -22.64
N ARG A 34 -26.00 -20.16 -23.77
CA ARG A 34 -25.24 -18.95 -24.16
C ARG A 34 -25.53 -17.76 -23.24
N VAL A 35 -26.79 -17.60 -22.82
CA VAL A 35 -27.18 -16.57 -21.84
C VAL A 35 -26.45 -16.79 -20.50
N VAL A 36 -26.49 -18.02 -19.97
CA VAL A 36 -25.77 -18.37 -18.73
C VAL A 36 -24.26 -18.07 -18.85
N HIS A 37 -23.64 -18.44 -19.96
CA HIS A 37 -22.23 -18.18 -20.20
C HIS A 37 -21.92 -16.68 -20.28
N LEU A 38 -22.77 -15.89 -20.95
CA LEU A 38 -22.62 -14.44 -21.05
C LEU A 38 -22.86 -13.75 -19.69
N GLU A 39 -23.80 -14.21 -18.89
CA GLU A 39 -24.05 -13.73 -17.55
C GLU A 39 -22.84 -13.99 -16.63
N GLU A 40 -22.21 -15.16 -16.76
CA GLU A 40 -21.01 -15.50 -16.00
C GLU A 40 -19.82 -14.66 -16.45
N GLN A 41 -19.64 -14.42 -17.74
CA GLN A 41 -18.64 -13.49 -18.26
C GLN A 41 -18.87 -12.07 -17.74
N LEU A 42 -20.10 -11.58 -17.79
CA LEU A 42 -20.46 -10.27 -17.30
C LEU A 42 -20.22 -10.14 -15.78
N ARG A 43 -20.51 -11.21 -15.02
CA ARG A 43 -20.21 -11.29 -13.58
C ARG A 43 -18.71 -11.24 -13.33
N LEU A 44 -17.91 -11.99 -14.09
CA LEU A 44 -16.45 -11.97 -14.01
C LEU A 44 -15.88 -10.59 -14.38
N GLU A 45 -16.38 -9.98 -15.45
CA GLU A 45 -15.97 -8.63 -15.82
C GLU A 45 -16.34 -7.58 -14.77
N ARG A 46 -17.55 -7.69 -14.18
CA ARG A 46 -17.94 -6.82 -13.06
C ARG A 46 -17.06 -7.04 -11.84
N LEU A 47 -16.71 -8.28 -11.52
CA LEU A 47 -15.74 -8.59 -10.46
C LEU A 47 -14.35 -8.02 -10.79
N HIS A 48 -13.94 -8.06 -12.07
CA HIS A 48 -12.68 -7.44 -12.49
C HIS A 48 -12.69 -5.90 -12.42
N ARG A 49 -13.82 -5.27 -12.77
CA ARG A 49 -13.95 -3.80 -12.77
C ARG A 49 -14.26 -3.20 -11.39
N TYR A 50 -15.07 -3.88 -10.60
CA TYR A 50 -15.68 -3.32 -9.38
C TYR A 50 -15.37 -4.09 -8.10
N ALA A 51 -14.72 -5.26 -8.18
CA ALA A 51 -14.24 -5.90 -6.96
C ALA A 51 -13.20 -4.99 -6.31
N PRO A 52 -13.24 -4.82 -4.98
CA PRO A 52 -12.19 -4.11 -4.28
C PRO A 52 -10.86 -4.73 -4.69
N ARG A 53 -10.01 -3.92 -5.30
CA ARG A 53 -8.72 -4.34 -5.85
C ARG A 53 -7.95 -5.05 -4.76
N SER A 54 -7.90 -6.38 -4.81
CA SER A 54 -7.07 -7.16 -3.90
C SER A 54 -5.61 -6.87 -4.21
N GLU A 55 -4.72 -7.15 -3.28
CA GLU A 55 -3.26 -7.08 -3.48
C GLU A 55 -2.77 -7.98 -4.64
N LYS A 56 -3.66 -8.72 -5.28
CA LYS A 56 -3.45 -9.55 -6.48
C LYS A 56 -3.63 -8.79 -7.80
N LEU A 57 -3.53 -7.49 -7.86
CA LEU A 57 -3.61 -6.71 -9.10
C LEU A 57 -2.28 -6.72 -9.87
N LYS A 58 -2.35 -6.46 -11.17
CA LYS A 58 -1.36 -6.69 -12.27
C LYS A 58 0.05 -6.12 -12.09
N GLU A 59 0.44 -5.47 -10.99
CA GLU A 59 1.75 -4.85 -10.73
C GLU A 59 2.29 -5.28 -9.36
N ARG A 60 3.58 -5.33 -9.16
CA ARG A 60 4.25 -5.77 -7.93
C ARG A 60 3.63 -5.11 -6.70
N ILE A 61 3.60 -5.78 -5.56
CA ILE A 61 3.13 -5.19 -4.31
C ILE A 61 3.86 -3.87 -4.02
N PHE A 62 5.15 -3.79 -4.33
CA PHE A 62 5.93 -2.55 -4.21
C PHE A 62 5.56 -1.51 -5.26
N ASN A 63 5.36 -1.93 -6.52
CA ASN A 63 4.89 -1.03 -7.58
C ASN A 63 3.46 -0.57 -7.32
N GLU A 64 2.61 -1.40 -6.73
CA GLU A 64 1.26 -0.99 -6.31
C GLU A 64 1.32 0.08 -5.22
N ALA A 65 2.24 -0.04 -4.27
CA ALA A 65 2.45 0.97 -3.24
C ALA A 65 3.11 2.24 -3.82
N GLU A 66 4.05 2.10 -4.75
CA GLU A 66 4.68 3.22 -5.46
C GLU A 66 3.70 3.91 -6.42
N GLN A 67 2.91 3.13 -7.18
CA GLN A 67 1.86 3.67 -8.04
C GLN A 67 0.72 4.26 -7.23
N ALA A 68 0.28 3.61 -6.15
CA ALA A 68 -0.70 4.17 -5.24
C ALA A 68 -0.15 5.40 -4.49
N ALA A 69 1.16 5.52 -4.32
CA ALA A 69 1.81 6.73 -3.81
C ALA A 69 1.92 7.83 -4.89
N ALA A 70 2.11 7.44 -6.16
CA ALA A 70 2.08 8.32 -7.32
C ALA A 70 0.64 8.68 -7.74
N GLU A 71 -0.28 7.69 -7.67
CA GLU A 71 -1.72 7.82 -7.94
C GLU A 71 -2.52 8.28 -6.72
N GLY A 72 -1.92 8.40 -5.57
CA GLY A 72 -2.54 8.94 -4.34
C GLY A 72 -3.04 10.39 -4.51
N GLU A 73 -2.78 10.97 -5.67
CA GLU A 73 -3.39 12.19 -6.15
C GLU A 73 -4.75 11.96 -6.84
N GLU A 74 -5.12 10.74 -7.25
CA GLU A 74 -6.28 10.50 -8.12
C GLU A 74 -7.48 9.76 -7.50
N THR A 75 -7.42 9.24 -6.29
CA THR A 75 -8.48 8.36 -5.76
C THR A 75 -9.75 9.07 -5.25
N GLY A 76 -9.94 10.35 -5.56
CA GLY A 76 -11.22 11.05 -5.32
C GLY A 76 -12.25 10.91 -6.43
N ASP A 77 -11.87 10.45 -7.63
CA ASP A 77 -12.72 10.57 -8.83
C ASP A 77 -13.13 9.25 -9.48
N VAL A 78 -12.85 8.09 -8.87
CA VAL A 78 -13.18 6.79 -9.50
C VAL A 78 -14.70 6.57 -9.57
N GLU A 79 -15.47 7.07 -8.61
CA GLU A 79 -16.94 7.05 -8.68
C GLU A 79 -17.49 8.03 -9.70
N ALA A 80 -16.91 9.23 -9.79
CA ALA A 80 -17.31 10.25 -10.74
C ALA A 80 -16.96 9.84 -12.20
N ALA A 81 -15.77 9.21 -12.40
CA ALA A 81 -15.38 8.70 -13.71
C ALA A 81 -16.21 7.50 -14.16
N ALA A 82 -16.61 6.63 -13.24
CA ALA A 82 -17.50 5.50 -13.54
C ALA A 82 -18.91 5.95 -13.91
N ILE A 83 -19.39 7.06 -13.34
CA ILE A 83 -20.70 7.67 -13.67
C ILE A 83 -20.63 8.41 -15.02
N ALA A 84 -19.49 9.04 -15.33
CA ALA A 84 -19.27 9.72 -16.61
C ALA A 84 -19.17 8.74 -17.79
N ASP A 85 -18.54 7.58 -17.59
CA ASP A 85 -18.42 6.52 -18.61
C ASP A 85 -19.76 5.82 -18.91
N MET A 86 -20.76 5.98 -18.04
CA MET A 86 -22.14 5.51 -18.29
C MET A 86 -22.98 6.48 -19.11
N GLY A 87 -22.42 7.61 -19.57
CA GLY A 87 -23.09 8.54 -20.48
C GLY A 87 -24.28 9.30 -19.85
N LEU A 88 -24.32 9.41 -18.52
CA LEU A 88 -25.45 9.99 -17.79
C LEU A 88 -25.28 11.46 -17.43
N VAL A 89 -24.11 12.05 -17.64
CA VAL A 89 -23.87 13.50 -17.42
C VAL A 89 -22.76 14.00 -18.33
N ASP A 90 -23.03 15.03 -19.11
CA ASP A 90 -22.02 15.87 -19.77
C ASP A 90 -21.33 16.74 -18.69
N ALA A 91 -20.24 16.27 -18.14
CA ALA A 91 -19.46 17.05 -17.20
C ALA A 91 -18.24 17.65 -17.92
N GLU A 92 -18.23 18.99 -18.06
CA GLU A 92 -16.99 19.73 -18.37
C GLU A 92 -15.90 19.29 -17.38
N LYS A 93 -14.76 18.84 -17.91
CA LYS A 93 -13.58 18.48 -17.09
C LYS A 93 -13.14 19.68 -16.26
N PRO A 94 -13.24 19.65 -14.94
CA PRO A 94 -12.67 20.71 -14.12
C PRO A 94 -11.13 20.65 -14.24
N GLU A 95 -10.51 21.83 -14.40
CA GLU A 95 -9.06 21.97 -14.37
C GLU A 95 -8.49 21.31 -13.09
N PRO A 96 -7.36 20.59 -13.17
CA PRO A 96 -6.77 19.91 -12.01
C PRO A 96 -6.33 20.96 -10.99
N LYS A 97 -7.16 21.21 -9.99
CA LYS A 97 -6.74 21.96 -8.80
C LYS A 97 -5.61 21.19 -8.14
N LYS A 98 -4.45 21.83 -7.96
CA LYS A 98 -3.36 21.30 -7.12
C LYS A 98 -3.95 20.94 -5.77
N ARG A 99 -4.17 19.65 -5.52
CA ARG A 99 -4.78 19.17 -4.27
C ARG A 99 -3.72 19.29 -3.18
N GLY A 100 -3.90 20.25 -2.29
CA GLY A 100 -3.19 20.26 -1.01
C GLY A 100 -3.59 19.05 -0.16
N ARG A 101 -2.81 18.81 0.89
CA ARG A 101 -3.09 17.76 1.90
C ARG A 101 -4.55 17.87 2.37
N GLN A 102 -5.29 16.76 2.31
CA GLN A 102 -6.65 16.73 2.84
C GLN A 102 -6.62 16.98 4.36
N PRO A 103 -7.53 17.81 4.89
CA PRO A 103 -7.61 18.07 6.33
C PRO A 103 -7.97 16.78 7.07
N LEU A 104 -7.39 16.63 8.27
CA LEU A 104 -7.75 15.51 9.15
C LEU A 104 -9.19 15.68 9.66
N PRO A 105 -9.94 14.56 9.91
CA PRO A 105 -11.35 14.64 10.33
C PRO A 105 -11.55 15.51 11.56
N GLU A 106 -12.53 16.42 11.53
CA GLU A 106 -12.82 17.35 12.60
C GLU A 106 -13.30 16.66 13.89
N GLY A 107 -13.96 15.49 13.75
CA GLY A 107 -14.48 14.72 14.88
C GLY A 107 -13.42 14.02 15.74
N LEU A 108 -12.15 14.02 15.35
CA LEU A 108 -11.08 13.44 16.15
C LEU A 108 -10.61 14.44 17.23
N PRO A 109 -10.38 13.97 18.47
CA PRO A 109 -9.85 14.84 19.52
C PRO A 109 -8.46 15.34 19.12
N ARG A 110 -8.21 16.63 19.34
CA ARG A 110 -6.95 17.29 19.05
C ARG A 110 -6.19 17.54 20.35
N GLU A 111 -5.01 16.96 20.43
CA GLU A 111 -4.09 17.20 21.52
C GLU A 111 -3.07 18.26 21.07
N ARG A 112 -3.04 19.39 21.78
CA ARG A 112 -2.14 20.51 21.46
C ARG A 112 -0.75 20.24 22.03
N VAL A 113 0.24 20.15 21.16
CA VAL A 113 1.64 20.01 21.52
C VAL A 113 2.36 21.32 21.15
N GLU A 114 2.81 22.04 22.15
CA GLU A 114 3.48 23.33 21.96
C GLU A 114 4.99 23.14 21.81
N HIS A 115 5.55 23.77 20.79
CA HIS A 115 6.98 23.84 20.58
C HIS A 115 7.41 25.31 20.69
N ASP A 116 8.21 25.60 21.69
CA ASP A 116 8.72 26.95 21.91
C ASP A 116 10.24 27.00 21.71
N LEU A 117 10.76 28.17 21.45
CA LEU A 117 12.19 28.42 21.42
C LEU A 117 12.75 28.39 22.85
N PRO A 118 13.95 27.81 23.07
CA PRO A 118 14.69 27.98 24.29
C PRO A 118 14.93 29.47 24.60
N GLU A 119 15.05 29.85 25.87
CA GLU A 119 15.18 31.26 26.27
C GLU A 119 16.40 31.95 25.67
N ASP A 120 17.51 31.21 25.48
CA ASP A 120 18.72 31.67 24.83
C ASP A 120 18.54 32.02 23.35
N GLN A 121 17.61 31.39 22.66
CA GLN A 121 17.27 31.63 21.23
C GLN A 121 16.22 32.70 21.05
N LYS A 122 15.60 33.22 22.10
CA LYS A 122 14.64 34.33 22.05
C LYS A 122 15.29 35.70 21.96
N ALA A 123 16.60 35.78 21.82
CA ALA A 123 17.33 37.01 21.55
C ALA A 123 17.35 37.32 20.04
N CYS A 124 17.09 38.57 19.68
CA CYS A 124 17.11 39.00 18.28
C CYS A 124 18.54 38.87 17.70
N PRO A 125 18.73 38.19 16.57
CA PRO A 125 20.05 38.01 15.95
C PRO A 125 20.68 39.33 15.49
N CYS A 126 19.86 40.37 15.23
CA CYS A 126 20.33 41.69 14.80
C CYS A 126 20.72 42.60 15.95
N CYS A 127 19.85 42.76 16.94
CA CYS A 127 20.01 43.78 18.00
C CYS A 127 20.10 43.19 19.41
N ARG A 128 20.08 41.85 19.57
CA ARG A 128 20.11 41.11 20.83
C ARG A 128 18.99 41.42 21.83
N ASN A 129 18.02 42.27 21.46
CA ASN A 129 16.84 42.52 22.30
C ASN A 129 15.95 41.27 22.34
N ARG A 130 15.21 41.11 23.45
CA ARG A 130 14.26 39.98 23.58
C ARG A 130 13.14 40.10 22.54
N MET A 131 12.92 39.04 21.79
CA MET A 131 11.83 38.94 20.83
C MET A 131 10.49 38.66 21.55
N HIS A 132 9.38 39.15 20.99
CA HIS A 132 8.03 38.85 21.46
C HIS A 132 7.36 37.83 20.54
N ARG A 133 6.44 37.05 21.07
CA ARG A 133 5.65 36.13 20.33
C ARG A 133 4.68 36.91 19.42
N MET A 134 4.76 36.73 18.08
CA MET A 134 3.94 37.46 17.12
C MET A 134 2.87 36.58 16.46
N GLY A 135 2.91 35.27 16.69
CA GLY A 135 1.93 34.34 16.11
C GLY A 135 2.35 32.91 16.29
N GLU A 136 1.60 32.02 15.67
CA GLU A 136 1.84 30.58 15.68
C GLU A 136 1.65 29.98 14.29
N THR A 137 2.36 28.92 14.01
CA THR A 137 2.15 28.08 12.83
C THR A 137 1.66 26.73 13.32
N VAL A 138 0.46 26.33 12.88
CA VAL A 138 -0.16 25.08 13.28
C VAL A 138 0.05 24.05 12.18
N SER A 139 0.49 22.86 12.54
CA SER A 139 0.54 21.69 11.68
C SER A 139 -0.05 20.50 12.41
N GLU A 140 -0.80 19.67 11.70
CA GLU A 140 -1.49 18.53 12.30
C GLU A 140 -0.80 17.23 11.89
N GLN A 141 -0.70 16.29 12.83
CA GLN A 141 -0.22 14.93 12.63
C GLN A 141 -1.22 13.95 13.24
N LEU A 142 -1.45 12.83 12.55
CA LEU A 142 -2.27 11.77 13.09
C LEU A 142 -1.46 10.90 14.04
N HIS A 143 -1.94 10.78 15.28
CA HIS A 143 -1.43 9.85 16.30
C HIS A 143 -2.45 8.74 16.52
N ILE A 144 -2.07 7.49 16.28
CA ILE A 144 -2.89 6.31 16.50
C ILE A 144 -2.23 5.45 17.57
N GLY A 145 -2.94 5.33 18.68
CA GLY A 145 -2.64 4.36 19.72
C GLY A 145 -3.85 3.45 19.91
N VAL A 146 -4.27 3.22 21.12
CA VAL A 146 -5.57 2.57 21.44
C VAL A 146 -6.73 3.47 20.98
N LYS A 147 -6.53 4.79 20.97
CA LYS A 147 -7.43 5.79 20.39
C LYS A 147 -6.71 6.54 19.28
N ALA A 148 -7.40 6.78 18.16
CA ALA A 148 -6.91 7.72 17.16
C ALA A 148 -7.05 9.15 17.70
N THR A 149 -5.94 9.88 17.76
CA THR A 149 -5.89 11.28 18.18
C THR A 149 -5.12 12.09 17.15
N VAL A 150 -5.49 13.36 17.00
CA VAL A 150 -4.74 14.30 16.16
C VAL A 150 -3.82 15.11 17.06
N LEU A 151 -2.50 14.99 16.83
CA LEU A 151 -1.51 15.85 17.48
C LEU A 151 -1.42 17.15 16.70
N GLN A 152 -1.86 18.24 17.31
CA GLN A 152 -1.79 19.58 16.73
C GLN A 152 -0.51 20.27 17.20
N HIS A 153 0.52 20.29 16.36
CA HIS A 153 1.78 20.94 16.66
C HIS A 153 1.68 22.44 16.42
N VAL A 154 1.73 23.22 17.49
CA VAL A 154 1.70 24.68 17.46
C VAL A 154 3.13 25.21 17.63
N ARG A 155 3.62 25.95 16.64
CA ARG A 155 4.95 26.56 16.65
C ARG A 155 4.81 28.06 16.72
N PHE A 156 5.31 28.65 17.78
CA PHE A 156 5.27 30.07 17.98
C PHE A 156 6.27 30.80 17.07
N LYS A 157 5.84 31.97 16.59
CA LYS A 157 6.67 32.88 15.80
C LYS A 157 7.05 34.07 16.64
N TYR A 158 8.32 34.45 16.61
CA TYR A 158 8.85 35.57 17.33
C TYR A 158 9.39 36.61 16.35
N ALA A 159 9.10 37.88 16.63
CA ALA A 159 9.64 39.01 15.91
C ALA A 159 10.20 40.04 16.89
N CYS A 160 11.15 40.85 16.45
CA CYS A 160 11.74 41.90 17.27
C CYS A 160 11.06 43.23 17.05
N ARG A 161 10.35 43.74 18.05
CA ARG A 161 9.68 45.07 17.97
C ARG A 161 10.61 46.25 17.67
N HIS A 162 11.88 46.14 18.07
CA HIS A 162 12.87 47.18 17.76
C HIS A 162 13.17 47.19 16.25
N CYS A 163 13.45 46.04 15.65
CA CYS A 163 13.69 45.91 14.21
C CYS A 163 12.46 46.24 13.39
N GLU A 164 11.23 45.96 13.86
CA GLU A 164 9.98 46.38 13.20
C GLU A 164 9.87 47.91 13.01
N ARG A 165 10.47 48.67 13.91
CA ARG A 165 10.42 50.15 13.88
C ARG A 165 11.62 50.82 13.22
N THR A 166 12.76 50.15 13.20
CA THR A 166 14.05 50.79 12.83
C THR A 166 14.77 50.14 11.66
N ALA A 167 14.43 48.91 11.30
CA ALA A 167 15.14 48.16 10.27
C ALA A 167 14.29 48.01 8.99
N LEU A 168 14.98 47.96 7.83
CA LEU A 168 14.33 47.68 6.54
C LEU A 168 13.77 46.24 6.45
N HIS A 169 14.25 45.35 7.33
CA HIS A 169 13.82 43.95 7.37
C HIS A 169 13.72 43.48 8.82
N THR A 170 12.57 42.92 9.18
CA THR A 170 12.31 42.35 10.51
C THR A 170 12.55 40.84 10.49
N PRO A 171 13.54 40.30 11.21
CA PRO A 171 13.76 38.88 11.29
C PRO A 171 12.59 38.21 12.06
N ILE A 172 12.01 37.17 11.43
CA ILE A 172 11.00 36.33 12.08
C ILE A 172 11.64 34.98 12.37
N VAL A 173 11.60 34.56 13.61
CA VAL A 173 12.08 33.24 14.05
C VAL A 173 10.89 32.37 14.44
N ILE A 174 10.86 31.16 13.93
CA ILE A 174 9.79 30.18 14.19
C ILE A 174 10.39 29.03 14.99
N ALA A 175 9.70 28.59 16.05
CA ALA A 175 10.12 27.43 16.83
C ALA A 175 10.32 26.19 15.93
N PRO A 176 11.41 25.43 16.08
CA PRO A 176 11.67 24.27 15.24
C PRO A 176 10.60 23.19 15.43
N MET A 177 10.34 22.43 14.38
CA MET A 177 9.52 21.22 14.46
C MET A 177 10.40 20.07 14.92
N PRO A 178 9.94 19.20 15.84
CA PRO A 178 10.64 17.96 16.15
C PRO A 178 10.90 17.13 14.88
N PRO A 179 12.00 16.37 14.84
CA PRO A 179 12.27 15.47 13.72
C PRO A 179 11.10 14.53 13.48
N GLN A 180 10.61 14.50 12.26
CA GLN A 180 9.54 13.59 11.85
C GLN A 180 10.17 12.36 11.21
N PRO A 181 9.70 11.14 11.51
CA PRO A 181 10.22 9.94 10.86
C PRO A 181 10.02 10.00 9.35
N LEU A 182 8.88 10.50 8.89
CA LEU A 182 8.61 10.76 7.48
C LEU A 182 8.34 12.26 7.28
N PRO A 183 9.33 13.03 6.82
CA PRO A 183 9.14 14.46 6.58
C PRO A 183 7.94 14.73 5.65
N GLY A 184 7.06 15.64 6.07
CA GLY A 184 5.85 15.99 5.33
C GLY A 184 4.68 15.01 5.48
N SER A 185 4.81 13.91 6.20
CA SER A 185 3.72 12.99 6.51
C SER A 185 2.86 13.47 7.68
N VAL A 186 1.60 12.99 7.74
CA VAL A 186 0.74 13.13 8.95
C VAL A 186 0.98 12.02 9.96
N ALA A 187 1.74 10.99 9.59
CA ALA A 187 1.97 9.84 10.44
C ALA A 187 3.01 10.13 11.52
N THR A 188 2.65 9.85 12.77
CA THR A 188 3.58 9.80 13.89
C THR A 188 4.33 8.46 13.90
N PRO A 189 5.40 8.30 14.69
CA PRO A 189 6.06 7.00 14.85
C PRO A 189 5.11 5.88 15.26
N SER A 190 4.15 6.16 16.15
CA SER A 190 3.16 5.16 16.58
C SER A 190 2.20 4.76 15.48
N THR A 191 1.81 5.69 14.61
CA THR A 191 0.99 5.39 13.43
C THR A 191 1.75 4.52 12.43
N LEU A 192 3.03 4.83 12.18
CA LEU A 192 3.86 4.00 11.30
C LEU A 192 4.06 2.59 11.87
N ALA A 193 4.32 2.49 13.18
CA ALA A 193 4.45 1.20 13.85
C ALA A 193 3.17 0.37 13.73
N LEU A 194 1.99 0.99 13.90
CA LEU A 194 0.71 0.32 13.70
C LEU A 194 0.56 -0.23 12.28
N VAL A 195 0.86 0.59 11.27
CA VAL A 195 0.72 0.17 9.86
C VAL A 195 1.67 -0.97 9.52
N LEU A 196 2.93 -0.86 9.93
CA LEU A 196 3.96 -1.88 9.69
C LEU A 196 3.65 -3.18 10.42
N ALA A 197 3.27 -3.11 11.71
CA ALA A 197 2.90 -4.28 12.49
C ALA A 197 1.67 -4.97 11.89
N SER A 198 0.61 -4.21 11.61
CA SER A 198 -0.61 -4.76 10.99
C SER A 198 -0.32 -5.45 9.67
N LYS A 199 0.54 -4.89 8.83
CA LYS A 199 0.85 -5.49 7.53
C LYS A 199 1.75 -6.71 7.63
N TYR A 200 2.82 -6.65 8.40
CA TYR A 200 3.89 -7.66 8.37
C TYR A 200 3.85 -8.65 9.53
N VAL A 201 3.33 -8.26 10.69
CA VAL A 201 3.16 -9.16 11.84
C VAL A 201 1.78 -9.80 11.80
N ASP A 202 0.73 -8.99 11.63
CA ASP A 202 -0.65 -9.47 11.66
C ASP A 202 -1.14 -9.97 10.28
N GLY A 203 -0.33 -9.82 9.22
CA GLY A 203 -0.66 -10.24 7.84
C GLY A 203 -1.87 -9.50 7.25
N THR A 204 -2.21 -8.32 7.77
CA THR A 204 -3.37 -7.55 7.32
C THR A 204 -3.06 -6.83 6.01
N PRO A 205 -3.79 -7.10 4.92
CA PRO A 205 -3.66 -6.34 3.69
C PRO A 205 -4.00 -4.86 3.88
N LEU A 206 -3.30 -3.97 3.17
CA LEU A 206 -3.48 -2.51 3.33
C LEU A 206 -4.93 -2.06 3.07
N TYR A 207 -5.65 -2.69 2.14
CA TYR A 207 -7.05 -2.35 1.88
C TYR A 207 -7.97 -2.68 3.08
N ARG A 208 -7.68 -3.75 3.84
CA ARG A 208 -8.41 -4.06 5.07
C ARG A 208 -8.07 -3.08 6.19
N LEU A 209 -6.83 -2.67 6.26
CA LEU A 209 -6.38 -1.66 7.22
C LEU A 209 -7.04 -0.30 6.92
N GLU A 210 -7.10 0.12 5.64
CA GLU A 210 -7.84 1.31 5.21
C GLU A 210 -9.30 1.25 5.66
N GLN A 211 -9.99 0.12 5.41
CA GLN A 211 -11.37 -0.07 5.85
C GLN A 211 -11.52 -0.08 7.38
N ALA A 212 -10.56 -0.64 8.11
CA ALA A 212 -10.56 -0.63 9.57
C ALA A 212 -10.42 0.79 10.12
N LEU A 213 -9.52 1.58 9.54
CA LEU A 213 -9.33 2.99 9.89
C LEU A 213 -10.57 3.83 9.53
N ALA A 214 -11.20 3.60 8.40
CA ALA A 214 -12.43 4.27 8.00
C ALA A 214 -13.57 4.02 8.99
N ARG A 215 -13.72 2.79 9.53
CA ARG A 215 -14.68 2.50 10.61
C ARG A 215 -14.39 3.27 11.90
N ALA A 216 -13.14 3.64 12.13
CA ALA A 216 -12.73 4.50 13.24
C ALA A 216 -12.78 6.01 12.89
N ASN A 217 -13.46 6.40 11.80
CA ASN A 217 -13.54 7.75 11.26
C ASN A 217 -12.17 8.36 10.89
N VAL A 218 -11.22 7.52 10.51
CA VAL A 218 -9.90 7.95 10.03
C VAL A 218 -9.80 7.60 8.55
N SER A 219 -9.91 8.61 7.68
CA SER A 219 -9.82 8.45 6.23
C SER A 219 -8.37 8.59 5.79
N ILE A 220 -7.73 7.48 5.48
CA ILE A 220 -6.36 7.41 4.93
C ILE A 220 -6.41 6.45 3.75
N SER A 221 -6.00 6.90 2.58
CA SER A 221 -6.02 6.08 1.38
C SER A 221 -4.98 4.94 1.46
N ARG A 222 -5.26 3.84 0.77
CA ARG A 222 -4.33 2.72 0.62
C ARG A 222 -2.98 3.18 0.05
N GLY A 223 -2.99 4.13 -0.90
CA GLY A 223 -1.79 4.73 -1.46
C GLY A 223 -0.93 5.44 -0.41
N ALA A 224 -1.55 6.20 0.50
CA ALA A 224 -0.83 6.83 1.60
C ALA A 224 -0.21 5.80 2.56
N LEU A 225 -0.95 4.73 2.89
CA LEU A 225 -0.44 3.62 3.71
C LEU A 225 0.75 2.94 3.03
N GLY A 226 0.66 2.65 1.72
CA GLY A 226 1.75 2.07 0.93
C GLY A 226 2.99 2.96 0.91
N ASN A 227 2.81 4.26 0.65
CA ASN A 227 3.90 5.24 0.68
C ASN A 227 4.59 5.29 2.06
N TRP A 228 3.83 5.23 3.16
CA TRP A 228 4.42 5.20 4.49
C TRP A 228 5.28 3.95 4.72
N VAL A 229 4.83 2.79 4.24
CA VAL A 229 5.61 1.54 4.30
C VAL A 229 6.93 1.70 3.54
N ILE A 230 6.88 2.08 2.26
CA ILE A 230 8.08 2.23 1.40
C ILE A 230 9.06 3.23 2.03
N ARG A 231 8.61 4.43 2.34
CA ARG A 231 9.49 5.46 2.91
C ARG A 231 10.06 5.10 4.29
N SER A 232 9.32 4.31 5.09
CA SER A 232 9.84 3.81 6.36
C SER A 232 10.97 2.82 6.15
N VAL A 233 10.88 1.99 5.13
CA VAL A 233 11.97 1.07 4.73
C VAL A 233 13.18 1.88 4.29
N ASP A 234 13.02 2.77 3.32
CA ASP A 234 14.13 3.50 2.70
C ASP A 234 14.87 4.41 3.70
N LEU A 235 14.14 5.11 4.56
CA LEU A 235 14.74 6.08 5.48
C LEU A 235 15.28 5.45 6.78
N HIS A 236 14.72 4.31 7.20
CA HIS A 236 15.02 3.78 8.54
C HIS A 236 15.29 2.28 8.57
N LEU A 237 14.38 1.45 8.03
CA LEU A 237 14.42 0.00 8.27
C LEU A 237 15.52 -0.68 7.47
N LEU A 238 15.90 -0.18 6.30
CA LEU A 238 17.00 -0.72 5.51
C LEU A 238 18.31 -0.72 6.30
N ARG A 239 18.60 0.34 7.06
CA ARG A 239 19.78 0.41 7.92
C ARG A 239 19.75 -0.64 9.03
N LEU A 240 18.58 -0.88 9.61
CA LEU A 240 18.40 -1.93 10.61
C LEU A 240 18.56 -3.31 9.98
N TYR A 241 17.98 -3.53 8.81
CA TYR A 241 18.13 -4.77 8.04
C TYR A 241 19.62 -5.09 7.78
N GLU A 242 20.37 -4.14 7.27
CA GLU A 242 21.81 -4.30 7.02
C GLU A 242 22.62 -4.57 8.31
N ALA A 243 22.29 -3.90 9.39
CA ALA A 243 22.92 -4.14 10.69
C ALA A 243 22.61 -5.56 11.21
N LEU A 244 21.35 -6.03 11.07
CA LEU A 244 20.96 -7.40 11.44
C LEU A 244 21.66 -8.43 10.56
N LYS A 245 21.75 -8.20 9.25
CA LYS A 245 22.47 -9.04 8.31
C LYS A 245 23.95 -9.15 8.68
N GLN A 246 24.62 -8.03 8.97
CA GLN A 246 26.03 -8.05 9.41
C GLN A 246 26.16 -8.79 10.74
N ARG A 247 25.26 -8.56 11.69
CA ARG A 247 25.29 -9.25 12.98
C ARG A 247 25.05 -10.75 12.83
N LEU A 248 24.16 -11.15 11.93
CA LEU A 248 23.93 -12.56 11.61
C LEU A 248 25.18 -13.22 11.01
N ARG A 249 25.85 -12.56 10.07
CA ARG A 249 27.11 -13.02 9.45
C ARG A 249 28.27 -13.10 10.43
N SER A 250 28.20 -12.47 11.59
CA SER A 250 29.19 -12.61 12.66
C SER A 250 28.92 -13.77 13.62
N GLN A 251 27.82 -14.52 13.46
CA GLN A 251 27.49 -15.65 14.29
C GLN A 251 28.30 -16.90 13.88
N PRO A 252 28.66 -17.78 14.83
CA PRO A 252 29.40 -19.00 14.51
C PRO A 252 28.58 -20.03 13.70
N LEU A 253 27.26 -19.99 13.81
CA LEU A 253 26.35 -20.88 13.11
C LEU A 253 25.17 -20.09 12.56
N VAL A 254 24.92 -20.25 11.27
CA VAL A 254 23.76 -19.72 10.55
C VAL A 254 22.98 -20.88 9.95
N HIS A 255 21.67 -20.85 10.10
CA HIS A 255 20.77 -21.73 9.37
C HIS A 255 20.23 -20.99 8.16
N GLY A 256 20.20 -21.66 7.01
CA GLY A 256 19.64 -21.17 5.76
C GLY A 256 18.56 -22.10 5.24
N ASP A 257 17.47 -21.55 4.75
CA ASP A 257 16.38 -22.26 4.11
C ASP A 257 15.71 -21.34 3.07
N GLU A 258 15.07 -21.89 2.08
CA GLU A 258 14.33 -21.10 1.09
C GLU A 258 12.95 -21.69 0.84
N THR A 259 11.98 -20.83 0.70
CA THR A 259 10.62 -21.20 0.31
C THR A 259 10.18 -20.43 -0.91
N TRP A 260 9.43 -21.09 -1.79
CA TRP A 260 8.90 -20.39 -2.95
C TRP A 260 7.75 -19.44 -2.56
N VAL A 261 7.71 -18.30 -3.21
CA VAL A 261 6.63 -17.33 -3.08
C VAL A 261 6.11 -16.96 -4.47
N GLN A 262 4.81 -16.79 -4.60
CA GLN A 262 4.23 -16.31 -5.83
C GLN A 262 4.14 -14.79 -5.81
N VAL A 263 4.81 -14.15 -6.74
CA VAL A 263 4.69 -12.72 -7.00
C VAL A 263 3.93 -12.54 -8.30
N LEU A 264 2.68 -12.09 -8.20
CA LEU A 264 1.78 -12.02 -9.36
C LEU A 264 2.26 -10.98 -10.40
N LYS A 265 3.05 -10.01 -9.96
CA LYS A 265 3.50 -8.90 -10.77
C LYS A 265 4.94 -8.57 -10.44
N GLU A 266 5.80 -9.26 -11.11
CA GLU A 266 7.23 -9.06 -11.10
C GLU A 266 7.66 -8.63 -12.50
N ASP A 267 8.41 -7.50 -12.61
CA ASP A 267 8.80 -6.95 -13.90
C ASP A 267 9.56 -7.98 -14.75
N GLY A 268 9.11 -8.13 -15.99
CA GLY A 268 9.73 -9.05 -16.94
C GLY A 268 9.50 -10.54 -16.63
N ARG A 269 8.59 -10.89 -15.71
CA ARG A 269 8.30 -12.29 -15.35
C ARG A 269 6.81 -12.59 -15.36
N ASP A 270 6.47 -13.82 -15.71
CA ASP A 270 5.09 -14.30 -15.67
C ASP A 270 4.57 -14.42 -14.23
N ALA A 271 3.27 -14.19 -14.04
CA ALA A 271 2.61 -14.32 -12.73
C ALA A 271 2.69 -15.75 -12.13
N GLN A 272 3.01 -16.75 -12.96
CA GLN A 272 3.22 -18.14 -12.53
C GLN A 272 4.68 -18.47 -12.22
N ALA A 273 5.61 -17.54 -12.51
CA ALA A 273 7.01 -17.72 -12.18
C ALA A 273 7.20 -17.83 -10.66
N LYS A 274 8.03 -18.79 -10.25
CA LYS A 274 8.38 -18.97 -8.84
C LYS A 274 9.48 -18.02 -8.46
N SER A 275 9.22 -17.17 -7.50
CA SER A 275 10.24 -16.40 -6.77
C SER A 275 10.46 -17.03 -5.39
N PHE A 276 11.51 -16.64 -4.70
CA PHE A 276 11.91 -17.31 -3.46
C PHE A 276 12.14 -16.30 -2.34
N MET A 277 11.71 -16.69 -1.16
CA MET A 277 12.08 -16.04 0.09
C MET A 277 13.15 -16.90 0.77
N TRP A 278 14.34 -16.36 0.86
CA TRP A 278 15.45 -16.96 1.56
C TRP A 278 15.41 -16.52 3.02
N ALA A 279 15.44 -17.46 3.93
CA ALA A 279 15.40 -17.21 5.36
C ALA A 279 16.75 -17.59 5.97
N TYR A 280 17.34 -16.65 6.69
CA TYR A 280 18.59 -16.86 7.40
C TYR A 280 18.37 -16.60 8.89
N ARG A 281 18.82 -17.50 9.73
CA ARG A 281 18.68 -17.34 11.18
C ARG A 281 19.93 -17.77 11.93
N SER A 282 20.17 -17.14 13.08
CA SER A 282 21.17 -17.60 14.04
C SER A 282 20.74 -18.91 14.70
N SER A 283 21.68 -19.56 15.39
CA SER A 283 21.36 -20.72 16.23
C SER A 283 20.26 -20.40 17.24
N ARG A 284 19.50 -21.42 17.63
CA ARG A 284 18.50 -21.30 18.70
C ARG A 284 19.12 -20.89 20.04
N ASP A 285 20.36 -21.34 20.28
CA ASP A 285 21.11 -21.09 21.53
C ASP A 285 21.89 -19.77 21.49
N SER A 286 21.72 -18.96 20.43
CA SER A 286 22.32 -17.65 20.36
C SER A 286 21.74 -16.70 21.44
N GLU A 287 22.59 -16.00 22.15
CA GLU A 287 22.15 -14.97 23.11
C GLU A 287 21.30 -13.88 22.46
N GLN A 288 21.51 -13.65 21.17
CA GLN A 288 20.78 -12.68 20.38
C GLN A 288 20.19 -13.37 19.15
N PRO A 289 18.99 -13.95 19.24
CA PRO A 289 18.37 -14.62 18.10
C PRO A 289 18.02 -13.60 17.01
N ILE A 290 18.49 -13.89 15.80
CA ILE A 290 18.27 -13.05 14.61
C ILE A 290 17.64 -13.90 13.53
N VAL A 291 16.62 -13.38 12.87
CA VAL A 291 16.06 -13.93 11.64
C VAL A 291 16.01 -12.84 10.61
N VAL A 292 16.53 -13.11 9.42
CA VAL A 292 16.53 -12.17 8.29
C VAL A 292 15.96 -12.87 7.07
N PHE A 293 15.13 -12.19 6.33
CA PHE A 293 14.54 -12.68 5.09
C PHE A 293 15.12 -11.90 3.92
N ASP A 294 15.40 -12.61 2.82
CA ASP A 294 15.90 -12.05 1.59
C ASP A 294 15.02 -12.53 0.42
N TYR A 295 14.42 -11.61 -0.30
CA TYR A 295 13.60 -11.90 -1.46
C TYR A 295 14.47 -11.98 -2.71
N GLN A 296 14.31 -13.06 -3.48
CA GLN A 296 15.05 -13.25 -4.73
C GLN A 296 14.16 -13.81 -5.83
N PRO A 297 14.37 -13.40 -7.09
CA PRO A 297 13.59 -13.89 -8.20
C PRO A 297 13.89 -15.36 -8.57
N GLY A 298 14.93 -15.97 -8.00
CA GLY A 298 15.38 -17.30 -8.32
C GLY A 298 15.84 -18.10 -7.13
N ARG A 299 16.19 -19.36 -7.40
CA ARG A 299 16.72 -20.32 -6.43
C ARG A 299 18.21 -20.65 -6.69
N GLY A 300 18.91 -19.78 -7.43
CA GLY A 300 20.32 -20.01 -7.77
C GLY A 300 21.26 -19.77 -6.59
N GLN A 301 22.45 -20.37 -6.68
CA GLN A 301 23.52 -20.27 -5.68
C GLN A 301 24.06 -18.85 -5.50
N GLU A 302 23.92 -18.01 -6.51
CA GLU A 302 24.36 -16.61 -6.50
C GLU A 302 23.66 -15.81 -5.38
N HIS A 303 22.45 -16.18 -5.00
CA HIS A 303 21.67 -15.47 -3.98
C HIS A 303 22.24 -15.70 -2.58
N PRO A 304 22.41 -16.93 -2.07
CA PRO A 304 23.03 -17.14 -0.78
C PRO A 304 24.51 -16.71 -0.76
N GLN A 305 25.24 -16.81 -1.88
CA GLN A 305 26.60 -16.26 -1.99
C GLN A 305 26.62 -14.76 -1.78
N ALA A 306 25.73 -14.02 -2.43
CA ALA A 306 25.63 -12.56 -2.28
C ALA A 306 25.18 -12.16 -0.87
N PHE A 307 24.28 -12.95 -0.26
CA PHE A 307 23.82 -12.69 1.10
C PHE A 307 24.90 -12.95 2.16
N LEU A 308 25.56 -14.10 2.10
CA LEU A 308 26.56 -14.52 3.07
C LEU A 308 27.92 -13.84 2.86
N GLY A 309 28.29 -13.58 1.61
CA GLY A 309 29.55 -12.93 1.26
C GLY A 309 30.77 -13.72 1.77
N ASP A 310 31.56 -13.09 2.62
CA ASP A 310 32.76 -13.65 3.23
C ASP A 310 32.53 -14.39 4.56
N TYR A 311 31.31 -14.88 4.81
CA TYR A 311 30.97 -15.65 6.00
C TYR A 311 31.88 -16.85 6.18
N ARG A 312 32.40 -17.07 7.39
CA ARG A 312 33.38 -18.13 7.74
C ARG A 312 32.88 -19.12 8.79
N GLY A 313 31.63 -18.94 9.26
CA GLY A 313 31.02 -19.82 10.25
C GLY A 313 30.45 -21.09 9.62
N LEU A 314 29.78 -21.89 10.44
CA LEU A 314 29.07 -23.07 9.99
C LEU A 314 27.72 -22.67 9.38
N LEU A 315 27.41 -23.18 8.20
CA LEU A 315 26.12 -23.05 7.55
C LEU A 315 25.36 -24.38 7.64
N MET A 316 24.17 -24.36 8.19
CA MET A 316 23.26 -25.49 8.26
C MET A 316 22.09 -25.28 7.32
N SER A 317 21.87 -26.18 6.38
CA SER A 317 20.78 -26.14 5.41
C SER A 317 20.19 -27.54 5.19
N ASP A 318 19.14 -27.65 4.37
CA ASP A 318 18.50 -28.90 3.97
C ASP A 318 19.34 -29.73 2.93
N GLY A 319 20.49 -29.20 2.53
CA GLY A 319 21.38 -29.86 1.56
C GLY A 319 20.97 -29.63 0.09
N TYR A 320 20.14 -28.65 -0.21
CA TYR A 320 19.90 -28.22 -1.58
C TYR A 320 21.20 -27.73 -2.25
N ASP A 321 21.38 -28.00 -3.55
CA ASP A 321 22.63 -27.77 -4.26
C ASP A 321 23.17 -26.33 -4.19
N ALA A 322 22.31 -25.33 -4.13
CA ALA A 322 22.73 -23.94 -4.00
C ALA A 322 23.47 -23.66 -2.68
N TRP A 323 23.23 -24.45 -1.64
CA TRP A 323 23.93 -24.35 -0.36
C TRP A 323 25.26 -25.12 -0.36
N ARG A 324 25.34 -26.27 -1.09
CA ARG A 324 26.56 -27.11 -1.15
C ARG A 324 27.75 -26.44 -1.81
N THR A 325 27.48 -25.55 -2.76
CA THR A 325 28.53 -24.83 -3.50
C THR A 325 29.14 -23.67 -2.71
N LEU A 326 28.66 -23.44 -1.49
CA LEU A 326 29.20 -22.41 -0.56
C LEU A 326 30.36 -22.99 0.28
N ASP A 327 30.60 -24.30 0.22
CA ASP A 327 31.76 -24.95 0.82
C ASP A 327 33.01 -24.57 0.04
N GLY A 328 33.75 -23.56 0.53
CA GLY A 328 35.01 -23.06 -0.02
C GLY A 328 36.12 -23.06 0.99
#